data_30a5bb9a124402217717500cdbe443e0
#
_entry.id   30a5bb9a124402217717500cdbe443e0
#
_cell.length_a   1.000
_cell.length_b   1.000
_cell.length_c   1.000
_cell.angle_alpha   90.00
_cell.angle_beta   90.00
_cell.angle_gamma   90.00
#
_symmetry.space_group_name_H-M   'P 1'
#
loop_
_entity.id
_entity.type
_entity.pdbx_description
1 polymer ?
#
loop_
_entity_poly.entity_id
_entity_poly.type
_entity_poly.pdbx_seq_one_letter_code
_entity_poly.pdbx_strand_id
1 'polypeptide(L)'
;RFDPATTADSSMELEFFTCNDLSGVEALFEKAAQKDQVGISVLADPDQVYTVGLVLDEKEIYQIPVGGLLTGDYLCGKLKTLADSTVLCAMDIKSVLKHVSLDDPKKVFDAGVAAYLLNPLKSSYSHDDIAKEYLDGMMFPSKEDLLGKTSLKKAWEEELECLGNYACYQAFVPCMARKVLLEKLDETGMRKVYDEIELPLVFTLDSMEKWGISVKGEELKSYGEKLKVR
;
A
#
# COMPACT_ATOMS: atom_id res chain seq x y z
N ARG A 1 29.56 9.36 -32.88
CA ARG A 1 29.09 10.44 -32.00
C ARG A 1 27.77 9.96 -31.43
N PHE A 2 27.78 9.51 -30.19
CA PHE A 2 26.57 9.27 -29.44
C PHE A 2 26.20 10.59 -28.76
N ASP A 3 25.06 11.16 -29.11
CA ASP A 3 24.47 12.26 -28.34
C ASP A 3 23.97 11.68 -27.01
N PRO A 4 24.36 12.25 -25.85
CA PRO A 4 23.76 11.87 -24.60
C PRO A 4 22.32 12.44 -24.60
N ALA A 5 21.33 11.54 -24.69
CA ALA A 5 19.95 11.89 -24.47
C ALA A 5 19.84 12.58 -23.11
N THR A 6 19.33 13.79 -23.14
CA THR A 6 19.02 14.63 -22.00
C THR A 6 18.06 13.84 -21.10
N THR A 7 18.59 13.29 -20.01
CA THR A 7 17.74 12.82 -18.91
C THR A 7 17.11 14.08 -18.30
N ALA A 8 15.86 14.33 -18.67
CA ALA A 8 15.04 15.29 -17.97
C ALA A 8 14.93 14.79 -16.51
N ASP A 9 15.53 15.55 -15.62
CA ASP A 9 15.43 15.37 -14.18
C ASP A 9 14.01 15.78 -13.79
N SER A 10 13.07 14.83 -13.89
CA SER A 10 11.67 15.01 -13.51
C SER A 10 11.47 14.67 -12.03
N SER A 11 12.22 15.33 -11.17
CA SER A 11 11.91 15.36 -9.75
C SER A 11 10.68 16.26 -9.55
N MET A 12 9.50 15.67 -9.63
CA MET A 12 8.28 16.32 -9.18
C MET A 12 8.37 16.42 -7.64
N GLU A 13 8.57 17.62 -7.11
CA GLU A 13 8.49 17.85 -5.67
C GLU A 13 7.02 17.71 -5.27
N LEU A 14 6.69 16.59 -4.59
CA LEU A 14 5.37 16.39 -4.01
C LEU A 14 5.27 17.15 -2.68
N GLU A 15 4.17 17.83 -2.48
CA GLU A 15 3.85 18.48 -1.21
C GLU A 15 2.96 17.54 -0.38
N PHE A 16 3.39 17.24 0.86
CA PHE A 16 2.67 16.37 1.78
C PHE A 16 2.08 17.17 2.92
N PHE A 17 0.83 16.89 3.23
CA PHE A 17 0.09 17.55 4.31
C PHE A 17 -0.13 16.60 5.48
N THR A 18 -0.02 17.13 6.69
CA THR A 18 -0.36 16.36 7.90
C THR A 18 -1.74 16.77 8.39
N CYS A 19 -2.63 15.77 8.52
CA CYS A 19 -3.94 15.96 9.13
C CYS A 19 -3.97 15.23 10.48
N ASN A 20 -3.96 15.98 11.58
CA ASN A 20 -3.82 15.45 12.94
C ASN A 20 -4.97 15.83 13.89
N ASP A 21 -6.02 16.45 13.37
CA ASP A 21 -7.23 16.77 14.14
C ASP A 21 -8.46 16.04 13.58
N LEU A 22 -9.40 15.72 14.47
CA LEU A 22 -10.57 14.93 14.14
C LEU A 22 -11.45 15.58 13.07
N SER A 23 -11.66 16.89 13.17
CA SER A 23 -12.53 17.65 12.26
C SER A 23 -11.95 17.69 10.85
N GLY A 24 -10.63 17.92 10.76
CA GLY A 24 -9.89 17.87 9.49
C GLY A 24 -9.94 16.50 8.83
N VAL A 25 -9.77 15.44 9.61
CA VAL A 25 -9.87 14.06 9.11
C VAL A 25 -11.28 13.75 8.62
N GLU A 26 -12.33 14.16 9.33
CA GLU A 26 -13.71 13.96 8.89
C GLU A 26 -13.98 14.67 7.56
N ALA A 27 -13.64 15.94 7.44
CA ALA A 27 -13.79 16.70 6.20
C ALA A 27 -12.99 16.07 5.04
N LEU A 28 -11.78 15.57 5.32
CA LEU A 28 -10.93 14.91 4.35
C LEU A 28 -11.57 13.61 3.82
N PHE A 29 -12.11 12.78 4.71
CA PHE A 29 -12.80 11.55 4.31
C PHE A 29 -14.12 11.83 3.57
N GLU A 30 -14.88 12.86 3.93
CA GLU A 30 -16.06 13.30 3.18
C GLU A 30 -15.69 13.73 1.75
N LYS A 31 -14.58 14.46 1.58
CA LYS A 31 -14.07 14.85 0.27
C LYS A 31 -13.57 13.62 -0.52
N ALA A 32 -12.87 12.71 0.14
CA ALA A 32 -12.39 11.47 -0.46
C ALA A 32 -13.55 10.60 -0.99
N ALA A 33 -14.67 10.55 -0.28
CA ALA A 33 -15.86 9.79 -0.68
C ALA A 33 -16.54 10.29 -1.97
N GLN A 34 -16.19 11.51 -2.43
CA GLN A 34 -16.70 12.08 -3.67
C GLN A 34 -15.79 11.79 -4.89
N LYS A 35 -14.64 11.14 -4.66
CA LYS A 35 -13.70 10.76 -5.72
C LYS A 35 -14.02 9.35 -6.24
N ASP A 36 -13.76 9.10 -7.51
CA ASP A 36 -13.91 7.77 -8.12
C ASP A 36 -12.89 6.78 -7.55
N GLN A 37 -11.71 7.28 -7.19
CA GLN A 37 -10.61 6.53 -6.58
C GLN A 37 -9.81 7.39 -5.62
N VAL A 38 -9.20 6.76 -4.64
CA VAL A 38 -8.25 7.38 -3.71
C VAL A 38 -7.07 6.44 -3.46
N GLY A 39 -5.90 7.02 -3.25
CA GLY A 39 -4.74 6.26 -2.80
C GLY A 39 -4.74 6.10 -1.30
N ILE A 40 -4.44 4.92 -0.82
CA ILE A 40 -4.34 4.63 0.61
C ILE A 40 -3.05 3.88 0.95
N SER A 41 -2.57 4.10 2.15
CA SER A 41 -1.58 3.24 2.80
C SER A 41 -1.91 3.11 4.28
N VAL A 42 -1.62 1.95 4.85
CA VAL A 42 -1.75 1.70 6.29
C VAL A 42 -0.41 1.17 6.77
N LEU A 43 0.38 2.00 7.46
CA LEU A 43 1.64 1.57 8.03
C LEU A 43 1.41 1.08 9.46
N ALA A 44 1.60 -0.21 9.63
CA ALA A 44 1.24 -0.92 10.85
C ALA A 44 2.18 -2.10 11.12
N ASP A 45 2.32 -2.46 12.38
CA ASP A 45 2.75 -3.79 12.81
C ASP A 45 1.49 -4.64 13.11
N PRO A 46 1.60 -5.95 13.37
CA PRO A 46 0.42 -6.80 13.59
C PRO A 46 -0.56 -6.29 14.63
N ASP A 47 -0.06 -5.62 15.65
CA ASP A 47 -0.84 -5.19 16.81
C ASP A 47 -1.16 -3.68 16.83
N GLN A 48 -0.57 -2.89 15.94
CA GLN A 48 -0.68 -1.44 16.01
C GLN A 48 -0.55 -0.75 14.64
N VAL A 49 -1.50 0.15 14.35
CA VAL A 49 -1.41 1.09 13.24
C VAL A 49 -0.68 2.36 13.70
N TYR A 50 0.23 2.87 12.90
CA TYR A 50 1.05 4.05 13.20
C TYR A 50 0.64 5.29 12.42
N THR A 51 0.36 5.13 11.14
CA THR A 51 -0.08 6.21 10.26
C THR A 51 -0.84 5.67 9.05
N VAL A 52 -1.72 6.51 8.52
CA VAL A 52 -2.43 6.28 7.27
C VAL A 52 -2.05 7.34 6.27
N GLY A 53 -1.71 6.94 5.05
CA GLY A 53 -1.60 7.84 3.91
C GLY A 53 -2.92 7.88 3.16
N LEU A 54 -3.36 9.06 2.73
CA LEU A 54 -4.56 9.26 1.93
C LEU A 54 -4.29 10.25 0.82
N VAL A 55 -4.56 9.86 -0.42
CA VAL A 55 -4.31 10.67 -1.62
C VAL A 55 -5.59 10.81 -2.42
N LEU A 56 -5.99 12.06 -2.63
CA LEU A 56 -7.18 12.40 -3.40
C LEU A 56 -6.87 12.72 -4.86
N ASP A 57 -5.71 13.35 -5.09
CA ASP A 57 -5.16 13.67 -6.41
C ASP A 57 -3.65 14.05 -6.28
N GLU A 58 -3.05 14.54 -7.36
CA GLU A 58 -1.62 14.88 -7.42
C GLU A 58 -1.18 15.97 -6.44
N LYS A 59 -2.11 16.79 -5.94
CA LYS A 59 -1.83 17.94 -5.04
C LYS A 59 -2.37 17.72 -3.64
N GLU A 60 -3.21 16.75 -3.44
CA GLU A 60 -3.89 16.48 -2.18
C GLU A 60 -3.42 15.16 -1.60
N ILE A 61 -2.26 15.20 -0.97
CA ILE A 61 -1.54 14.06 -0.44
C ILE A 61 -1.40 14.25 1.06
N TYR A 62 -2.03 13.40 1.85
CA TYR A 62 -2.12 13.56 3.29
C TYR A 62 -1.53 12.37 4.03
N GLN A 63 -0.83 12.66 5.12
CA GLN A 63 -0.54 11.70 6.18
C GLN A 63 -1.44 11.97 7.38
N ILE A 64 -1.92 10.91 7.99
CA ILE A 64 -2.80 10.95 9.17
C ILE A 64 -2.14 10.10 10.25
N PRO A 65 -1.31 10.70 11.12
CA PRO A 65 -0.65 9.96 12.19
C PRO A 65 -1.66 9.51 13.25
N VAL A 66 -1.49 8.31 13.77
CA VAL A 66 -2.27 7.81 14.90
C VAL A 66 -1.83 8.54 16.16
N GLY A 67 -2.80 9.14 16.87
CA GLY A 67 -2.56 9.86 18.11
C GLY A 67 -3.83 10.49 18.69
N GLY A 68 -3.91 10.59 19.99
CA GLY A 68 -5.06 11.20 20.67
C GLY A 68 -6.39 10.53 20.32
N LEU A 69 -7.32 11.26 19.71
CA LEU A 69 -8.62 10.76 19.26
C LEU A 69 -8.54 9.99 17.92
N LEU A 70 -7.50 10.17 17.15
CA LEU A 70 -7.28 9.47 15.89
C LEU A 70 -6.64 8.11 16.17
N THR A 71 -7.42 7.16 16.65
CA THR A 71 -6.95 5.80 16.91
C THR A 71 -6.84 5.01 15.61
N GLY A 72 -6.02 3.93 15.62
CA GLY A 72 -5.91 3.03 14.47
C GLY A 72 -7.26 2.44 14.08
N ASP A 73 -8.06 2.01 15.04
CA ASP A 73 -9.41 1.46 14.81
C ASP A 73 -10.36 2.48 14.18
N TYR A 74 -10.29 3.74 14.64
CA TYR A 74 -11.08 4.82 14.05
C TYR A 74 -10.71 5.04 12.57
N LEU A 75 -9.43 5.16 12.26
CA LEU A 75 -8.97 5.38 10.89
C LEU A 75 -9.28 4.18 9.98
N CYS A 76 -9.07 2.95 10.46
CA CYS A 76 -9.44 1.74 9.74
C CYS A 76 -10.96 1.65 9.50
N GLY A 77 -11.78 2.06 10.47
CA GLY A 77 -13.22 2.17 10.32
C GLY A 77 -13.64 3.19 9.26
N LYS A 78 -12.95 4.34 9.19
CA LYS A 78 -13.17 5.34 8.13
C LYS A 78 -12.77 4.81 6.74
N LEU A 79 -11.64 4.11 6.60
CA LEU A 79 -11.24 3.47 5.34
C LEU A 79 -12.25 2.42 4.89
N LYS A 80 -12.78 1.62 5.81
CA LYS A 80 -13.85 0.66 5.51
C LYS A 80 -15.07 1.34 4.93
N THR A 81 -15.57 2.39 5.59
CA THR A 81 -16.72 3.16 5.10
C THR A 81 -16.44 3.84 3.77
N LEU A 82 -15.20 4.32 3.56
CA LEU A 82 -14.79 4.96 2.32
C LEU A 82 -14.88 3.99 1.12
N ALA A 83 -14.58 2.71 1.32
CA ALA A 83 -14.67 1.69 0.28
C ALA A 83 -16.10 1.49 -0.28
N ASP A 84 -17.15 1.89 0.46
CA ASP A 84 -18.52 1.82 -0.04
C ASP A 84 -18.76 2.76 -1.23
N SER A 85 -18.06 3.89 -1.27
CA SER A 85 -18.28 4.97 -2.25
C SER A 85 -17.17 5.12 -3.29
N THR A 86 -15.94 4.70 -3.02
CA THR A 86 -14.79 4.92 -3.89
C THR A 86 -13.87 3.70 -3.98
N VAL A 87 -13.03 3.62 -5.01
CA VAL A 87 -12.02 2.56 -5.14
C VAL A 87 -10.77 2.93 -4.33
N LEU A 88 -10.37 2.05 -3.42
CA LEU A 88 -9.15 2.20 -2.63
C LEU A 88 -7.94 1.62 -3.38
N CYS A 89 -6.99 2.47 -3.75
CA CYS A 89 -5.77 2.07 -4.43
C CYS A 89 -4.62 1.92 -3.43
N ALA A 90 -4.01 0.77 -3.34
CA ALA A 90 -2.88 0.51 -2.46
C ALA A 90 -1.74 -0.23 -3.19
N MET A 91 -0.55 -0.18 -2.61
CA MET A 91 0.60 -0.95 -3.11
C MET A 91 0.43 -2.45 -2.87
N ASP A 92 -0.15 -2.81 -1.71
CA ASP A 92 -0.37 -4.17 -1.25
C ASP A 92 -1.67 -4.20 -0.43
N ILE A 93 -2.77 -4.60 -1.06
CA ILE A 93 -4.08 -4.69 -0.43
C ILE A 93 -4.09 -5.73 0.69
N LYS A 94 -3.33 -6.82 0.58
CA LYS A 94 -3.26 -7.84 1.62
C LYS A 94 -2.75 -7.28 2.95
N SER A 95 -1.77 -6.38 2.91
CA SER A 95 -1.31 -5.68 4.11
C SER A 95 -2.38 -4.77 4.71
N VAL A 96 -3.19 -4.13 3.88
CA VAL A 96 -4.33 -3.31 4.33
C VAL A 96 -5.42 -4.16 4.97
N LEU A 97 -5.74 -5.32 4.39
CA LEU A 97 -6.78 -6.25 4.90
C LEU A 97 -6.50 -6.77 6.31
N LYS A 98 -5.25 -6.78 6.75
CA LYS A 98 -4.90 -7.17 8.13
C LYS A 98 -5.52 -6.24 9.19
N HIS A 99 -5.78 -4.99 8.82
CA HIS A 99 -6.27 -3.95 9.73
C HIS A 99 -7.64 -3.39 9.33
N VAL A 100 -7.97 -3.43 8.03
CA VAL A 100 -9.21 -2.89 7.48
C VAL A 100 -10.05 -4.04 6.92
N SER A 101 -11.24 -4.26 7.46
CA SER A 101 -12.17 -5.28 6.97
C SER A 101 -12.84 -4.80 5.68
N LEU A 102 -12.31 -5.23 4.54
CA LEU A 102 -12.88 -5.01 3.21
C LEU A 102 -13.38 -6.36 2.67
N ASP A 103 -14.57 -6.36 2.07
CA ASP A 103 -15.22 -7.60 1.64
C ASP A 103 -15.38 -7.69 0.11
N ASP A 104 -15.29 -6.54 -0.61
CA ASP A 104 -15.51 -6.49 -2.06
C ASP A 104 -14.21 -6.21 -2.82
N PRO A 105 -13.66 -7.22 -3.53
CA PRO A 105 -12.46 -7.02 -4.37
C PRO A 105 -12.63 -5.94 -5.45
N LYS A 106 -13.86 -5.62 -5.87
CA LYS A 106 -14.12 -4.59 -6.88
C LYS A 106 -13.94 -3.16 -6.36
N LYS A 107 -13.86 -3.01 -5.05
CA LYS A 107 -13.67 -1.73 -4.37
C LYS A 107 -12.22 -1.41 -4.06
N VAL A 108 -11.30 -2.25 -4.51
CA VAL A 108 -9.87 -2.07 -4.29
C VAL A 108 -9.07 -2.21 -5.57
N PHE A 109 -7.90 -1.62 -5.58
CA PHE A 109 -6.88 -1.80 -6.61
C PHE A 109 -5.52 -2.07 -5.94
N ASP A 110 -4.87 -3.15 -6.35
CA ASP A 110 -3.54 -3.56 -5.88
C ASP A 110 -2.51 -3.31 -6.98
N ALA A 111 -1.63 -2.32 -6.77
CA ALA A 111 -0.62 -1.96 -7.75
C ALA A 111 0.51 -2.99 -7.84
N GLY A 112 0.85 -3.66 -6.73
CA GLY A 112 1.86 -4.71 -6.69
C GLY A 112 1.44 -5.92 -7.51
N VAL A 113 0.20 -6.40 -7.34
CA VAL A 113 -0.36 -7.51 -8.12
C VAL A 113 -0.46 -7.14 -9.61
N ALA A 114 -0.90 -5.93 -9.93
CA ALA A 114 -0.96 -5.47 -11.33
C ALA A 114 0.42 -5.45 -11.99
N ALA A 115 1.42 -4.88 -11.30
CA ALA A 115 2.81 -4.83 -11.80
C ALA A 115 3.44 -6.23 -11.91
N TYR A 116 3.14 -7.14 -10.96
CA TYR A 116 3.57 -8.53 -11.01
C TYR A 116 3.06 -9.24 -12.27
N LEU A 117 1.79 -9.09 -12.60
CA LEU A 117 1.21 -9.71 -13.79
C LEU A 117 1.82 -9.19 -15.09
N LEU A 118 2.21 -7.91 -15.12
CA LEU A 118 2.87 -7.31 -16.29
C LEU A 118 4.32 -7.75 -16.45
N ASN A 119 5.03 -7.98 -15.35
CA ASN A 119 6.43 -8.41 -15.38
C ASN A 119 6.78 -9.32 -14.19
N PRO A 120 6.46 -10.63 -14.25
CA PRO A 120 6.65 -11.56 -13.14
C PRO A 120 8.12 -11.92 -12.85
N LEU A 121 9.05 -11.44 -13.66
CA LEU A 121 10.48 -11.75 -13.50
C LEU A 121 11.23 -10.77 -12.60
N LYS A 122 10.57 -9.72 -12.13
CA LYS A 122 11.17 -8.76 -11.19
C LYS A 122 11.29 -9.36 -9.79
N SER A 123 12.31 -8.93 -9.07
CA SER A 123 12.53 -9.32 -7.67
C SER A 123 11.75 -8.46 -6.67
N SER A 124 11.27 -7.29 -7.08
CA SER A 124 10.60 -6.32 -6.23
C SER A 124 9.57 -5.49 -7.02
N TYR A 125 8.53 -5.06 -6.35
CA TYR A 125 7.45 -4.20 -6.86
C TYR A 125 7.17 -3.10 -5.84
N SER A 126 8.22 -2.42 -5.42
CA SER A 126 8.13 -1.30 -4.48
C SER A 126 7.53 -0.05 -5.15
N HIS A 127 7.14 0.93 -4.35
CA HIS A 127 6.53 2.16 -4.86
C HIS A 127 7.48 2.93 -5.81
N ASP A 128 8.78 2.98 -5.50
CA ASP A 128 9.80 3.60 -6.33
C ASP A 128 10.01 2.85 -7.65
N ASP A 129 9.98 1.50 -7.63
CA ASP A 129 10.05 0.67 -8.84
C ASP A 129 8.84 0.92 -9.76
N ILE A 130 7.63 0.95 -9.18
CA ILE A 130 6.38 1.17 -9.93
C ILE A 130 6.33 2.61 -10.46
N ALA A 131 6.71 3.60 -9.67
CA ALA A 131 6.75 4.98 -10.11
C ALA A 131 7.71 5.17 -11.30
N LYS A 132 8.90 4.63 -11.21
CA LYS A 132 9.89 4.69 -12.28
C LYS A 132 9.41 4.05 -13.59
N GLU A 133 8.68 2.94 -13.50
CA GLU A 133 8.26 2.18 -14.69
C GLU A 133 6.94 2.66 -15.29
N TYR A 134 6.01 3.14 -14.46
CA TYR A 134 4.64 3.44 -14.89
C TYR A 134 4.21 4.91 -14.68
N LEU A 135 5.06 5.75 -14.10
CA LEU A 135 4.81 7.18 -13.92
C LEU A 135 5.92 8.02 -14.59
N ASP A 136 6.13 7.81 -15.90
CA ASP A 136 7.03 8.59 -16.75
C ASP A 136 8.47 8.75 -16.20
N GLY A 137 8.96 7.72 -15.51
CA GLY A 137 10.31 7.72 -14.94
C GLY A 137 10.46 8.52 -13.65
N MET A 138 9.36 8.84 -12.95
CA MET A 138 9.43 9.52 -11.65
C MET A 138 10.30 8.75 -10.68
N MET A 139 11.22 9.45 -10.06
CA MET A 139 12.14 8.89 -9.07
C MET A 139 11.74 9.35 -7.68
N PHE A 140 11.29 8.40 -6.88
CA PHE A 140 10.97 8.62 -5.46
C PHE A 140 12.00 7.93 -4.57
N PRO A 141 12.22 8.44 -3.35
CA PRO A 141 13.10 7.77 -2.40
C PRO A 141 12.51 6.41 -2.01
N SER A 142 13.37 5.39 -1.95
CA SER A 142 12.98 4.06 -1.51
C SER A 142 12.66 4.03 -0.02
N LYS A 143 12.09 2.92 0.46
CA LYS A 143 11.90 2.71 1.91
C LYS A 143 13.22 2.81 2.68
N GLU A 144 14.31 2.31 2.10
CA GLU A 144 15.63 2.35 2.75
C GLU A 144 16.18 3.77 2.81
N ASP A 145 15.92 4.61 1.81
CA ASP A 145 16.31 6.03 1.82
C ASP A 145 15.55 6.82 2.88
N LEU A 146 14.26 6.52 3.10
CA LEU A 146 13.39 7.24 4.03
C LEU A 146 13.52 6.75 5.49
N LEU A 147 13.56 5.43 5.69
CA LEU A 147 13.50 4.82 7.01
C LEU A 147 14.76 4.02 7.37
N GLY A 148 15.68 3.80 6.42
CA GLY A 148 16.86 2.98 6.64
C GLY A 148 16.49 1.58 7.11
N LYS A 149 17.10 1.15 8.21
CA LYS A 149 16.80 -0.13 8.88
C LYS A 149 15.89 0.04 10.10
N THR A 150 15.31 1.23 10.29
CA THR A 150 14.44 1.54 11.42
C THR A 150 13.11 0.78 11.30
N SER A 151 12.62 0.21 12.40
CA SER A 151 11.29 -0.39 12.43
C SER A 151 10.20 0.68 12.36
N LEU A 152 9.00 0.33 11.89
CA LEU A 152 7.87 1.27 11.81
C LEU A 152 7.54 1.89 13.17
N LYS A 153 7.58 1.09 14.23
CA LYS A 153 7.37 1.56 15.60
C LYS A 153 8.38 2.63 16.01
N LYS A 154 9.66 2.36 15.78
CA LYS A 154 10.71 3.31 16.14
C LYS A 154 10.64 4.58 15.28
N ALA A 155 10.35 4.46 13.99
CA ALA A 155 10.15 5.61 13.11
C ALA A 155 8.93 6.45 13.55
N TRP A 156 7.88 5.83 14.04
CA TRP A 156 6.72 6.53 14.62
C TRP A 156 7.06 7.29 15.90
N GLU A 157 7.94 6.75 16.74
CA GLU A 157 8.38 7.37 18.00
C GLU A 157 9.40 8.51 17.79
N GLU A 158 10.32 8.37 16.82
CA GLU A 158 11.51 9.23 16.69
C GLU A 158 11.57 10.00 15.34
N GLU A 159 10.93 9.51 14.27
CA GLU A 159 11.08 9.99 12.89
C GLU A 159 9.73 10.12 12.17
N LEU A 160 8.75 10.72 12.84
CA LEU A 160 7.35 10.78 12.39
C LEU A 160 7.19 11.39 10.98
N GLU A 161 8.01 12.37 10.62
CA GLU A 161 8.00 13.00 9.30
C GLU A 161 8.43 12.00 8.21
N CYS A 162 9.53 11.28 8.42
CA CYS A 162 10.01 10.28 7.47
C CYS A 162 8.99 9.15 7.28
N LEU A 163 8.36 8.71 8.37
CA LEU A 163 7.30 7.70 8.33
C LEU A 163 6.08 8.21 7.56
N GLY A 164 5.68 9.46 7.79
CA GLY A 164 4.59 10.11 7.09
C GLY A 164 4.85 10.26 5.59
N ASN A 165 6.06 10.69 5.23
CA ASN A 165 6.47 10.80 3.84
C ASN A 165 6.42 9.43 3.14
N TYR A 166 6.91 8.38 3.81
CA TYR A 166 6.81 7.01 3.30
C TYR A 166 5.35 6.59 3.10
N ALA A 167 4.45 6.88 4.05
CA ALA A 167 3.02 6.60 3.91
C ALA A 167 2.41 7.34 2.71
N CYS A 168 2.81 8.60 2.49
CA CYS A 168 2.35 9.38 1.35
C CYS A 168 2.79 8.78 0.01
N TYR A 169 4.04 8.36 -0.15
CA TYR A 169 4.49 7.69 -1.38
C TYR A 169 3.77 6.37 -1.61
N GLN A 170 3.56 5.58 -0.55
CA GLN A 170 2.84 4.30 -0.61
C GLN A 170 1.37 4.47 -1.02
N ALA A 171 0.75 5.61 -0.74
CA ALA A 171 -0.60 5.93 -1.17
C ALA A 171 -0.65 6.61 -2.55
N PHE A 172 0.33 7.46 -2.86
CA PHE A 172 0.38 8.24 -4.10
C PHE A 172 0.57 7.35 -5.34
N VAL A 173 1.59 6.50 -5.30
CA VAL A 173 1.97 5.72 -6.48
C VAL A 173 0.86 4.81 -6.98
N PRO A 174 0.16 3.99 -6.16
CA PRO A 174 -0.92 3.14 -6.66
C PRO A 174 -2.11 3.94 -7.21
N CYS A 175 -2.39 5.11 -6.63
CA CYS A 175 -3.45 5.99 -7.10
C CYS A 175 -3.15 6.54 -8.50
N MET A 176 -1.95 7.06 -8.71
CA MET A 176 -1.54 7.66 -9.99
C MET A 176 -1.28 6.60 -11.06
N ALA A 177 -0.65 5.49 -10.70
CA ALA A 177 -0.32 4.42 -11.64
C ALA A 177 -1.52 3.57 -12.07
N ARG A 178 -2.65 3.60 -11.35
CA ARG A 178 -3.81 2.74 -11.60
C ARG A 178 -4.25 2.74 -13.06
N LYS A 179 -4.41 3.92 -13.66
CA LYS A 179 -4.88 4.05 -15.04
C LYS A 179 -3.92 3.36 -16.02
N VAL A 180 -2.64 3.68 -15.93
CA VAL A 180 -1.59 3.12 -16.81
C VAL A 180 -1.46 1.62 -16.62
N LEU A 181 -1.48 1.13 -15.37
CA LEU A 181 -1.40 -0.30 -15.08
C LEU A 181 -2.60 -1.06 -15.65
N LEU A 182 -3.82 -0.52 -15.50
CA LEU A 182 -5.03 -1.15 -16.07
C LEU A 182 -5.02 -1.16 -17.60
N GLU A 183 -4.59 -0.07 -18.26
CA GLU A 183 -4.43 -0.01 -19.71
C GLU A 183 -3.41 -1.06 -20.20
N LYS A 184 -2.27 -1.21 -19.53
CA LYS A 184 -1.27 -2.24 -19.86
C LYS A 184 -1.78 -3.67 -19.62
N LEU A 185 -2.57 -3.90 -18.58
CA LEU A 185 -3.22 -5.21 -18.34
C LEU A 185 -4.23 -5.52 -19.46
N ASP A 186 -4.94 -4.52 -19.97
CA ASP A 186 -5.85 -4.69 -21.11
C ASP A 186 -5.05 -5.00 -22.40
N GLU A 187 -3.99 -4.28 -22.70
CA GLU A 187 -3.10 -4.49 -23.84
C GLU A 187 -2.46 -5.89 -23.86
N THR A 188 -2.09 -6.40 -22.70
CA THR A 188 -1.46 -7.73 -22.56
C THR A 188 -2.47 -8.86 -22.40
N GLY A 189 -3.77 -8.57 -22.32
CA GLY A 189 -4.83 -9.54 -22.07
C GLY A 189 -4.87 -10.10 -20.65
N MET A 190 -4.11 -9.50 -19.71
CA MET A 190 -4.03 -9.94 -18.31
C MET A 190 -5.12 -9.33 -17.42
N ARG A 191 -5.93 -8.40 -17.92
CA ARG A 191 -6.98 -7.74 -17.16
C ARG A 191 -7.96 -8.71 -16.51
N LYS A 192 -8.40 -9.71 -17.25
CA LYS A 192 -9.31 -10.72 -16.73
C LYS A 192 -8.67 -11.56 -15.63
N VAL A 193 -7.39 -11.90 -15.77
CA VAL A 193 -6.63 -12.63 -14.73
C VAL A 193 -6.55 -11.79 -13.45
N TYR A 194 -6.26 -10.50 -13.59
CA TYR A 194 -6.22 -9.56 -12.47
C TYR A 194 -7.56 -9.48 -11.75
N ASP A 195 -8.65 -9.16 -12.49
CA ASP A 195 -9.97 -8.88 -11.89
C ASP A 195 -10.68 -10.13 -11.34
N GLU A 196 -10.55 -11.29 -12.02
CA GLU A 196 -11.33 -12.50 -11.68
C GLU A 196 -10.55 -13.55 -10.90
N ILE A 197 -9.22 -13.49 -10.88
CA ILE A 197 -8.37 -14.50 -10.24
C ILE A 197 -7.49 -13.87 -9.16
N GLU A 198 -6.52 -13.04 -9.54
CA GLU A 198 -5.46 -12.61 -8.62
C GLU A 198 -5.98 -11.68 -7.52
N LEU A 199 -6.78 -10.68 -7.87
CA LEU A 199 -7.31 -9.76 -6.86
C LEU A 199 -8.28 -10.45 -5.88
N PRO A 200 -9.25 -11.29 -6.31
CA PRO A 200 -10.04 -12.11 -5.37
C PRO A 200 -9.21 -13.09 -4.55
N LEU A 201 -8.12 -13.63 -5.12
CA LEU A 201 -7.21 -14.54 -4.41
C LEU A 201 -6.54 -13.86 -3.22
N VAL A 202 -6.21 -12.56 -3.31
CA VAL A 202 -5.66 -11.78 -2.18
C VAL A 202 -6.58 -11.87 -0.95
N PHE A 203 -7.90 -11.73 -1.13
CA PHE A 203 -8.89 -11.84 -0.05
C PHE A 203 -9.00 -13.27 0.50
N THR A 204 -8.91 -14.25 -0.37
CA THR A 204 -8.89 -15.66 0.04
C THR A 204 -7.67 -15.98 0.89
N LEU A 205 -6.49 -15.52 0.44
CA LEU A 205 -5.23 -15.72 1.18
C LEU A 205 -5.23 -14.99 2.54
N ASP A 206 -5.76 -13.77 2.60
CA ASP A 206 -5.95 -13.06 3.87
C ASP A 206 -6.85 -13.84 4.83
N SER A 207 -7.99 -14.36 4.32
CA SER A 207 -8.89 -15.21 5.12
C SER A 207 -8.20 -16.48 5.62
N MET A 208 -7.44 -17.16 4.76
CA MET A 208 -6.68 -18.35 5.16
C MET A 208 -5.64 -18.04 6.23
N GLU A 209 -4.94 -16.91 6.13
CA GLU A 209 -3.96 -16.49 7.15
C GLU A 209 -4.63 -16.17 8.49
N LYS A 210 -5.80 -15.52 8.47
CA LYS A 210 -6.59 -15.24 9.69
C LYS A 210 -7.11 -16.51 10.37
N TRP A 211 -7.56 -17.50 9.60
CA TRP A 211 -7.97 -18.79 10.13
C TRP A 211 -6.79 -19.62 10.65
N GLY A 212 -5.62 -19.48 10.03
CA GLY A 212 -4.42 -20.23 10.35
C GLY A 212 -4.53 -21.73 10.05
N ILE A 213 -3.53 -22.48 10.49
CA ILE A 213 -3.50 -23.94 10.41
C ILE A 213 -3.23 -24.56 11.78
N SER A 214 -3.89 -25.66 12.07
CA SER A 214 -3.60 -26.43 13.28
C SER A 214 -2.33 -27.26 13.10
N VAL A 215 -1.35 -27.03 13.96
CA VAL A 215 -0.08 -27.78 13.94
C VAL A 215 0.03 -28.61 15.21
N LYS A 216 0.35 -29.91 15.06
CA LYS A 216 0.65 -30.79 16.19
C LYS A 216 2.08 -30.54 16.68
N GLY A 217 2.22 -29.70 17.72
CA GLY A 217 3.51 -29.23 18.21
C GLY A 217 4.45 -30.36 18.69
N GLU A 218 3.91 -31.45 19.26
CA GLU A 218 4.70 -32.60 19.69
C GLU A 218 5.30 -33.39 18.54
N GLU A 219 4.56 -33.55 17.44
CA GLU A 219 5.07 -34.22 16.24
C GLU A 219 6.18 -33.37 15.60
N LEU A 220 6.02 -32.05 15.58
CA LEU A 220 7.02 -31.13 15.04
C LEU A 220 8.31 -31.14 15.87
N LYS A 221 8.20 -31.18 17.21
CA LYS A 221 9.36 -31.31 18.13
C LYS A 221 10.09 -32.64 17.91
N SER A 222 9.35 -33.76 17.87
CA SER A 222 9.92 -35.07 17.63
C SER A 222 10.66 -35.16 16.30
N TYR A 223 10.09 -34.53 15.23
CA TYR A 223 10.76 -34.46 13.94
C TYR A 223 12.02 -33.59 13.97
N GLY A 224 11.96 -32.45 14.66
CA GLY A 224 13.13 -31.57 14.87
C GLY A 224 14.27 -32.24 15.61
N GLU A 225 13.97 -33.08 16.63
CA GLU A 225 14.98 -33.88 17.35
C GLU A 225 15.62 -34.93 16.44
N LYS A 226 14.85 -35.62 15.60
CA LYS A 226 15.37 -36.56 14.60
C LYS A 226 16.31 -35.91 13.59
N LEU A 227 16.04 -34.65 13.20
CA LEU A 227 16.90 -33.92 12.27
C LEU A 227 18.21 -33.45 12.91
N LYS A 228 18.24 -33.18 14.24
CA LYS A 228 19.46 -32.77 14.97
C LYS A 228 20.45 -33.91 15.11
N VAL A 229 20.03 -35.17 15.02
CA VAL A 229 20.87 -36.37 15.18
C VAL A 229 21.49 -36.82 13.84
N ARG A 230 21.16 -36.17 12.73
CA ARG A 230 21.76 -36.38 11.40
C ARG A 230 22.79 -35.31 11.08
#